data_1dbc022829cbec1a0e08e2be38985994
#
_entry.id   1dbc022829cbec1a0e08e2be38985994
#
_cell.length_a   1.000
_cell.length_b   1.000
_cell.length_c   1.000
_cell.angle_alpha   90.00
_cell.angle_beta   90.00
_cell.angle_gamma   90.00
#
_symmetry.space_group_name_H-M   'P 1'
#
loop_
_entity.id
_entity.type
_entity.pdbx_description
1 polymer ?
#
loop_
_entity_poly.entity_id
_entity_poly.type
_entity_poly.pdbx_seq_one_letter_code
_entity_poly.pdbx_strand_id
1 'polypeptide(L)'
;MTGVQTCALPIWQLPMVDGKIAREGKVGAEVTPEEAKALAEICALNALAAVELVAPVDSVVKVVRVVCYVNGAPGFTAQPAVANGASELFMHIWGDAGIAARSALGVAELPLNSPVEVELTVEVS
;
A
#
# COMPACT_ATOMS: atom_id res chain seq x y z
N MET A 1 4.57 19.79 -31.34
CA MET A 1 4.89 19.65 -29.92
C MET A 1 4.44 18.28 -29.46
N THR A 2 5.36 17.56 -28.99
CA THR A 2 5.04 16.29 -28.38
C THR A 2 4.95 16.49 -26.88
N GLY A 3 3.74 16.49 -26.36
CA GLY A 3 3.57 16.44 -24.93
C GLY A 3 3.98 15.08 -24.42
N VAL A 4 4.78 15.04 -23.35
CA VAL A 4 4.93 13.83 -22.59
C VAL A 4 3.60 13.63 -21.86
N GLN A 5 2.88 12.58 -22.23
CA GLN A 5 1.66 12.27 -21.51
C GLN A 5 2.04 11.53 -20.23
N THR A 6 1.75 12.16 -19.11
CA THR A 6 1.86 11.51 -17.82
C THR A 6 0.47 11.02 -17.43
N CYS A 7 0.43 9.84 -16.81
CA CYS A 7 -0.82 9.24 -16.39
C CYS A 7 -0.71 8.91 -14.91
N ALA A 8 -1.74 9.25 -14.15
CA ALA A 8 -1.86 8.85 -12.77
C ALA A 8 -2.64 7.55 -12.68
N LEU A 9 -2.05 6.53 -12.08
CA LEU A 9 -2.66 5.22 -11.93
C LEU A 9 -2.99 4.97 -10.46
N PRO A 10 -4.27 4.97 -10.07
CA PRO A 10 -4.67 4.54 -8.73
C PRO A 10 -4.78 3.01 -8.66
N ILE A 11 -4.22 2.43 -7.63
CA ILE A 11 -4.16 0.99 -7.44
C ILE A 11 -4.47 0.65 -5.99
N TRP A 12 -5.42 -0.26 -5.77
CA TRP A 12 -5.82 -0.72 -4.44
C TRP A 12 -5.45 -2.18 -4.28
N GLN A 13 -4.82 -2.54 -3.17
CA GLN A 13 -4.43 -3.93 -2.94
C GLN A 13 -4.63 -4.35 -1.49
N LEU A 14 -5.06 -5.60 -1.35
CA LEU A 14 -5.09 -6.34 -0.10
C LEU A 14 -3.83 -7.21 0.00
N PRO A 15 -3.48 -7.70 1.19
CA PRO A 15 -2.29 -8.54 1.38
C PRO A 15 -2.55 -9.98 0.95
N MET A 16 -2.77 -10.17 -0.34
CA MET A 16 -3.07 -11.48 -0.93
C MET A 16 -1.80 -12.26 -1.19
N VAL A 17 -1.82 -13.54 -0.83
CA VAL A 17 -0.78 -14.52 -1.15
C VAL A 17 -1.49 -15.78 -1.63
N ASP A 18 -1.14 -16.24 -2.81
CA ASP A 18 -1.74 -17.44 -3.43
C ASP A 18 -3.27 -17.39 -3.47
N GLY A 19 -3.83 -16.21 -3.78
CA GLY A 19 -5.27 -16.02 -3.93
C GLY A 19 -6.05 -15.90 -2.63
N LYS A 20 -5.37 -15.81 -1.50
CA LYS A 20 -6.00 -15.69 -0.17
C LYS A 20 -5.39 -14.55 0.63
N ILE A 21 -6.17 -14.00 1.56
CA ILE A 21 -5.63 -13.05 2.54
C ILE A 21 -4.59 -13.79 3.40
N ALA A 22 -3.38 -13.22 3.47
CA ALA A 22 -2.27 -13.84 4.20
C ALA A 22 -2.56 -13.99 5.70
N ARG A 23 -3.31 -13.06 6.27
CA ARG A 23 -3.68 -13.06 7.67
C ARG A 23 -4.96 -12.24 7.83
N GLU A 24 -5.94 -12.76 8.56
CA GLU A 24 -7.19 -12.05 8.84
C GLU A 24 -7.20 -11.53 10.28
N GLY A 25 -7.98 -10.50 10.53
CA GLY A 25 -8.24 -10.00 11.87
C GLY A 25 -7.91 -8.53 12.05
N LYS A 26 -8.17 -8.04 13.26
CA LYS A 26 -7.95 -6.64 13.61
C LYS A 26 -6.54 -6.44 14.18
N VAL A 27 -5.90 -5.36 13.73
CA VAL A 27 -4.59 -4.97 14.23
C VAL A 27 -4.72 -4.46 15.66
N GLY A 28 -3.92 -5.02 16.53
CA GLY A 28 -4.01 -4.75 17.97
C GLY A 28 -4.87 -5.78 18.71
N ALA A 29 -5.45 -6.73 18.01
CA ALA A 29 -6.17 -7.88 18.57
C ALA A 29 -5.56 -9.16 18.01
N GLU A 30 -6.15 -9.76 16.97
CA GLU A 30 -5.63 -11.01 16.39
C GLU A 30 -4.32 -10.82 15.64
N VAL A 31 -4.08 -9.61 15.13
CA VAL A 31 -2.90 -9.26 14.32
C VAL A 31 -2.05 -8.25 15.08
N THR A 32 -0.76 -8.50 15.22
CA THR A 32 0.14 -7.54 15.85
C THR A 32 0.47 -6.39 14.90
N PRO A 33 0.88 -5.22 15.42
CA PRO A 33 1.34 -4.13 14.57
C PRO A 33 2.51 -4.51 13.65
N GLU A 34 3.42 -5.35 14.13
CA GLU A 34 4.56 -5.84 13.37
C GLU A 34 4.12 -6.74 12.22
N GLU A 35 3.17 -7.63 12.48
CA GLU A 35 2.56 -8.45 11.43
C GLU A 35 1.86 -7.58 10.41
N ALA A 36 1.11 -6.59 10.87
CA ALA A 36 0.38 -5.67 9.99
C ALA A 36 1.34 -4.86 9.09
N LYS A 37 2.48 -4.45 9.62
CA LYS A 37 3.52 -3.78 8.84
C LYS A 37 4.02 -4.67 7.71
N ALA A 38 4.29 -5.95 8.01
CA ALA A 38 4.71 -6.92 6.99
C ALA A 38 3.62 -7.15 5.95
N LEU A 39 2.35 -7.15 6.38
CA LEU A 39 1.22 -7.29 5.47
C LEU A 39 1.04 -6.06 4.57
N ALA A 40 1.31 -4.87 5.09
CA ALA A 40 1.32 -3.65 4.27
C ALA A 40 2.40 -3.71 3.18
N GLU A 41 3.55 -4.30 3.48
CA GLU A 41 4.58 -4.55 2.47
C GLU A 41 4.08 -5.52 1.38
N ILE A 42 3.36 -6.57 1.76
CA ILE A 42 2.74 -7.49 0.78
C ILE A 42 1.75 -6.75 -0.11
N CYS A 43 0.91 -5.87 0.48
CA CYS A 43 0.02 -5.02 -0.32
C CYS A 43 0.81 -4.19 -1.33
N ALA A 44 1.92 -3.61 -0.91
CA ALA A 44 2.76 -2.79 -1.76
C ALA A 44 3.39 -3.60 -2.89
N LEU A 45 3.85 -4.82 -2.62
CA LEU A 45 4.35 -5.73 -3.65
C LEU A 45 3.26 -6.09 -4.65
N ASN A 46 2.05 -6.36 -4.18
CA ASN A 46 0.91 -6.63 -5.04
C ASN A 46 0.55 -5.41 -5.90
N ALA A 47 0.71 -4.21 -5.34
CA ALA A 47 0.49 -2.97 -6.07
C ALA A 47 1.52 -2.81 -7.21
N LEU A 48 2.78 -3.15 -6.96
CA LEU A 48 3.81 -3.14 -8.00
C LEU A 48 3.49 -4.12 -9.13
N ALA A 49 3.01 -5.31 -8.78
CA ALA A 49 2.60 -6.29 -9.77
C ALA A 49 1.42 -5.77 -10.61
N ALA A 50 0.49 -5.06 -9.99
CA ALA A 50 -0.64 -4.44 -10.69
C ALA A 50 -0.18 -3.31 -11.62
N VAL A 51 0.78 -2.48 -11.19
CA VAL A 51 1.39 -1.46 -12.05
C VAL A 51 2.00 -2.12 -13.30
N GLU A 52 2.75 -3.19 -13.12
CA GLU A 52 3.45 -3.87 -14.21
C GLU A 52 2.48 -4.40 -15.27
N LEU A 53 1.23 -4.70 -14.91
CA LEU A 53 0.21 -5.11 -15.87
C LEU A 53 -0.23 -3.98 -16.81
N VAL A 54 -0.06 -2.74 -16.40
CA VAL A 54 -0.51 -1.56 -17.14
C VAL A 54 0.65 -0.82 -17.78
N ALA A 55 1.76 -0.69 -17.05
CA ALA A 55 2.95 0.03 -17.50
C ALA A 55 4.18 -0.56 -16.81
N PRO A 56 5.35 -0.56 -17.47
CA PRO A 56 6.57 -1.04 -16.83
C PRO A 56 6.84 -0.29 -15.53
N VAL A 57 7.27 -0.99 -14.50
CA VAL A 57 7.64 -0.36 -13.21
C VAL A 57 8.73 0.70 -13.42
N ASP A 58 9.60 0.50 -14.39
CA ASP A 58 10.64 1.48 -14.76
C ASP A 58 10.08 2.77 -15.33
N SER A 59 8.82 2.78 -15.78
CA SER A 59 8.16 3.98 -16.29
C SER A 59 7.58 4.86 -15.17
N VAL A 60 7.63 4.42 -13.93
CA VAL A 60 7.15 5.20 -12.80
C VAL A 60 8.07 6.38 -12.56
N VAL A 61 7.51 7.59 -12.70
CA VAL A 61 8.22 8.85 -12.46
C VAL A 61 8.31 9.14 -10.98
N LYS A 62 7.19 8.93 -10.28
CA LYS A 62 7.14 9.10 -8.83
C LYS A 62 5.88 8.45 -8.26
N VAL A 63 5.92 8.19 -6.96
CA VAL A 63 4.74 7.86 -6.18
C VAL A 63 4.08 9.17 -5.75
N VAL A 64 2.85 9.36 -6.18
CA VAL A 64 2.11 10.58 -5.90
C VAL A 64 1.49 10.53 -4.51
N ARG A 65 0.87 9.40 -4.18
CA ARG A 65 0.14 9.24 -2.93
C ARG A 65 0.08 7.79 -2.50
N VAL A 66 0.19 7.58 -1.19
CA VAL A 66 -0.03 6.28 -0.55
C VAL A 66 -1.05 6.47 0.55
N VAL A 67 -2.08 5.63 0.56
CA VAL A 67 -3.02 5.55 1.66
C VAL A 67 -2.98 4.14 2.21
N CYS A 68 -2.79 4.03 3.51
CA CYS A 68 -2.85 2.75 4.20
C CYS A 68 -4.08 2.75 5.12
N TYR A 69 -5.00 1.86 4.84
CA TYR A 69 -6.20 1.66 5.65
C TYR A 69 -5.92 0.51 6.62
N VAL A 70 -6.13 0.74 7.89
CA VAL A 70 -5.86 -0.23 8.93
C VAL A 70 -7.16 -0.62 9.63
N ASN A 71 -7.49 -1.90 9.58
CA ASN A 71 -8.60 -2.47 10.31
C ASN A 71 -8.17 -2.65 11.77
N GLY A 72 -8.22 -1.56 12.54
CA GLY A 72 -7.72 -1.53 13.91
C GLY A 72 -8.74 -1.98 14.94
N ALA A 73 -8.25 -2.65 15.98
CA ALA A 73 -9.04 -2.89 17.17
C ALA A 73 -9.36 -1.55 17.87
N PRO A 74 -10.41 -1.48 18.68
CA PRO A 74 -10.69 -0.24 19.43
C PRO A 74 -9.46 0.23 20.20
N GLY A 75 -9.12 1.52 20.03
CA GLY A 75 -7.97 2.14 20.69
C GLY A 75 -6.64 1.96 19.96
N PHE A 76 -6.57 1.23 18.88
CA PHE A 76 -5.34 1.14 18.08
C PHE A 76 -5.10 2.46 17.34
N THR A 77 -3.95 3.08 17.57
CA THR A 77 -3.62 4.40 17.00
C THR A 77 -2.26 4.44 16.29
N ALA A 78 -1.60 3.30 16.12
CA ALA A 78 -0.28 3.24 15.49
C ALA A 78 -0.36 2.95 13.97
N GLN A 79 -1.38 3.47 13.29
CA GLN A 79 -1.54 3.30 11.85
C GLN A 79 -0.30 3.75 11.05
N PRO A 80 0.39 4.84 11.38
CA PRO A 80 1.60 5.23 10.65
C PRO A 80 2.70 4.17 10.69
N ALA A 81 2.86 3.47 11.81
CA ALA A 81 3.86 2.41 11.92
C ALA A 81 3.54 1.24 10.97
N VAL A 82 2.27 0.91 10.83
CA VAL A 82 1.81 -0.11 9.87
C VAL A 82 2.07 0.34 8.44
N ALA A 83 1.72 1.59 8.11
CA ALA A 83 1.89 2.16 6.78
C ALA A 83 3.36 2.19 6.33
N ASN A 84 4.29 2.25 7.28
CA ASN A 84 5.72 2.23 6.98
C ASN A 84 6.13 0.98 6.17
N GLY A 85 5.42 -0.12 6.30
CA GLY A 85 5.70 -1.32 5.51
C GLY A 85 5.61 -1.07 4.01
N ALA A 86 4.61 -0.30 3.58
CA ALA A 86 4.47 0.08 2.18
C ALA A 86 5.44 1.20 1.80
N SER A 87 5.52 2.26 2.61
CA SER A 87 6.36 3.42 2.32
C SER A 87 7.84 3.06 2.20
N GLU A 88 8.34 2.22 3.09
CA GLU A 88 9.75 1.80 3.06
C GLU A 88 10.07 1.00 1.80
N LEU A 89 9.15 0.14 1.34
CA LEU A 89 9.33 -0.59 0.10
C LEU A 89 9.43 0.35 -1.10
N PHE A 90 8.54 1.32 -1.20
CA PHE A 90 8.55 2.28 -2.30
C PHE A 90 9.82 3.12 -2.31
N MET A 91 10.30 3.52 -1.14
CA MET A 91 11.57 4.25 -1.03
C MET A 91 12.76 3.37 -1.41
N HIS A 92 12.71 2.09 -1.06
CA HIS A 92 13.75 1.14 -1.44
C HIS A 92 13.85 0.96 -2.96
N ILE A 93 12.70 0.94 -3.64
CA ILE A 93 12.64 0.71 -5.09
C ILE A 93 12.97 1.98 -5.88
N TRP A 94 12.40 3.12 -5.48
CA TRP A 94 12.46 4.35 -6.26
C TRP A 94 13.24 5.49 -5.60
N GLY A 95 13.81 5.28 -4.41
CA GLY A 95 14.50 6.33 -3.68
C GLY A 95 13.59 7.51 -3.39
N ASP A 96 14.06 8.73 -3.68
CA ASP A 96 13.28 9.95 -3.44
C ASP A 96 11.96 9.98 -4.21
N ALA A 97 11.90 9.37 -5.40
CA ALA A 97 10.67 9.28 -6.18
C ALA A 97 9.62 8.40 -5.50
N GLY A 98 10.02 7.56 -4.56
CA GLY A 98 9.11 6.74 -3.75
C GLY A 98 8.54 7.45 -2.53
N ILE A 99 9.03 8.66 -2.21
CA ILE A 99 8.51 9.46 -1.10
C ILE A 99 7.25 10.17 -1.59
N ALA A 100 6.14 9.94 -0.92
CA ALA A 100 4.83 10.38 -1.37
C ALA A 100 4.04 11.10 -0.29
N ALA A 101 3.04 11.84 -0.70
CA ALA A 101 1.98 12.24 0.22
C ALA A 101 1.33 10.98 0.78
N ARG A 102 1.14 10.92 2.09
CA ARG A 102 0.68 9.72 2.76
C ARG A 102 -0.42 10.00 3.76
N SER A 103 -1.42 9.12 3.79
CA SER A 103 -2.39 9.03 4.87
C SER A 103 -2.38 7.63 5.44
N ALA A 104 -2.44 7.53 6.76
CA ALA A 104 -2.57 6.26 7.46
C ALA A 104 -3.81 6.38 8.35
N LEU A 105 -4.84 5.59 8.06
CA LEU A 105 -6.16 5.75 8.63
C LEU A 105 -6.66 4.47 9.26
N GLY A 106 -7.38 4.60 10.37
CA GLY A 106 -8.16 3.50 10.94
C GLY A 106 -9.52 3.44 10.27
N VAL A 107 -9.99 2.23 9.98
CA VAL A 107 -11.32 1.95 9.44
C VAL A 107 -12.01 0.91 10.31
N ALA A 108 -13.35 0.92 10.26
CA ALA A 108 -14.13 -0.01 11.06
C ALA A 108 -13.96 -1.46 10.61
N GLU A 109 -13.94 -1.68 9.30
CA GLU A 109 -13.83 -3.00 8.68
C GLU A 109 -13.10 -2.88 7.34
N LEU A 110 -12.52 -3.97 6.89
CA LEU A 110 -11.95 -4.10 5.54
C LEU A 110 -12.49 -5.36 4.86
N PRO A 111 -12.47 -5.40 3.54
CA PRO A 111 -12.91 -6.60 2.81
C PRO A 111 -12.16 -7.85 3.26
N LEU A 112 -12.88 -8.96 3.33
CA LEU A 112 -12.33 -10.27 3.69
C LEU A 112 -11.69 -10.29 5.08
N ASN A 113 -12.13 -9.39 5.96
CA ASN A 113 -11.54 -9.22 7.29
C ASN A 113 -10.02 -8.98 7.23
N SER A 114 -9.57 -8.31 6.17
CA SER A 114 -8.16 -7.97 6.01
C SER A 114 -7.72 -6.99 7.08
N PRO A 115 -6.52 -7.14 7.63
CA PRO A 115 -6.00 -6.16 8.60
C PRO A 115 -5.57 -4.86 7.97
N VAL A 116 -5.17 -4.87 6.70
CA VAL A 116 -4.68 -3.68 6.00
C VAL A 116 -5.10 -3.68 4.54
N GLU A 117 -5.18 -2.48 3.97
CA GLU A 117 -5.34 -2.29 2.54
C GLU A 117 -4.50 -1.07 2.14
N VAL A 118 -3.80 -1.14 1.02
CA VAL A 118 -2.97 -0.05 0.54
C VAL A 118 -3.48 0.45 -0.79
N GLU A 119 -3.67 1.76 -0.87
CA GLU A 119 -3.95 2.46 -2.11
C GLU A 119 -2.69 3.21 -2.53
N LEU A 120 -2.27 2.99 -3.76
CA LEU A 120 -1.10 3.60 -4.36
C LEU A 120 -1.52 4.38 -5.60
N THR A 121 -1.07 5.62 -5.71
CA THR A 121 -1.19 6.39 -6.93
C THR A 121 0.21 6.72 -7.43
N VAL A 122 0.51 6.31 -8.65
CA VAL A 122 1.80 6.57 -9.30
C VAL A 122 1.62 7.40 -10.55
N GLU A 123 2.64 8.18 -10.87
CA GLU A 123 2.75 8.88 -12.13
C GLU A 123 3.66 8.07 -13.04
N VAL A 124 3.20 7.77 -14.25
CA VAL A 124 3.97 7.04 -15.25
C VAL A 124 4.12 7.90 -16.49
N SER A 125 5.21 7.72 -17.20
CA SER A 125 5.47 8.44 -18.45
C SER A 125 5.31 7.55 -19.67
#